data_581b0b52fe9bb13491e5cb2610e5f69b
#
_entry.id   581b0b52fe9bb13491e5cb2610e5f69b
#
_cell.length_a   1.000
_cell.length_b   1.000
_cell.length_c   1.000
_cell.angle_alpha   90.00
_cell.angle_beta   90.00
_cell.angle_gamma   90.00
#
_symmetry.space_group_name_H-M   'P 1'
#
loop_
_entity.id
_entity.type
_entity.pdbx_description
1 polymer ?
#
loop_
_entity_poly.entity_id
_entity_poly.type
_entity_poly.pdbx_seq_one_letter_code
_entity_poly.pdbx_strand_id
1 'polypeptide(L)'
;MQVLKADGIVQVFEGREVLSGLDLTLGQGEILGLLGANGAGKSTLLKILTGMQRPVGGRVCFLGRPLSEDYPGNLARMGVSINEPVFYESLSASENLEIDLTYLALADREHRDDKPTGISQLLDKVGLSADSTTPVGRYSMGMRQRLALARCMGHHPDLYLLDEPLNGLDPVAIGQLRDSLRSLAAQGSAILFSSHILSEVLRTADRVMVVADGRVSLRASVPELINQGQEVAERTLVKAMEG
;
A
#
# COMPACT_ATOMS: atom_id res chain seq x y z
N MET A 1 9.51 10.78 -12.20
CA MET A 1 8.54 10.20 -13.17
C MET A 1 7.22 9.94 -12.44
N GLN A 2 6.06 10.09 -13.09
CA GLN A 2 4.76 9.75 -12.50
C GLN A 2 4.52 8.24 -12.64
N VAL A 3 4.29 7.56 -11.52
CA VAL A 3 4.06 6.11 -11.48
C VAL A 3 2.57 5.80 -11.52
N LEU A 4 1.76 6.51 -10.71
CA LEU A 4 0.33 6.28 -10.63
C LEU A 4 -0.42 7.60 -10.82
N LYS A 5 -1.51 7.56 -11.61
CA LYS A 5 -2.44 8.66 -11.77
C LYS A 5 -3.87 8.15 -11.77
N ALA A 6 -4.71 8.77 -10.99
CA ALA A 6 -6.16 8.56 -11.01
C ALA A 6 -6.83 9.91 -11.28
N ASP A 7 -7.73 9.96 -12.24
CA ASP A 7 -8.44 11.17 -12.67
C ASP A 7 -9.95 10.96 -12.48
N GLY A 8 -10.59 11.79 -11.67
CA GLY A 8 -12.04 11.88 -11.53
C GLY A 8 -12.72 10.59 -11.08
N ILE A 9 -12.11 9.82 -10.16
CA ILE A 9 -12.64 8.53 -9.72
C ILE A 9 -13.97 8.67 -9.02
N VAL A 10 -14.99 8.03 -9.58
CA VAL A 10 -16.34 7.93 -9.00
C VAL A 10 -16.68 6.46 -8.75
N GLN A 11 -17.21 6.16 -7.57
CA GLN A 11 -17.71 4.84 -7.22
C GLN A 11 -19.02 4.91 -6.46
N VAL A 12 -19.97 4.09 -6.89
CA VAL A 12 -21.31 4.00 -6.30
C VAL A 12 -21.58 2.54 -5.92
N PHE A 13 -22.11 2.29 -4.73
CA PHE A 13 -22.63 1.00 -4.29
C PHE A 13 -24.08 1.17 -3.83
N GLU A 14 -24.97 0.38 -4.37
CA GLU A 14 -26.41 0.37 -4.00
C GLU A 14 -27.03 1.78 -3.96
N GLY A 15 -26.66 2.63 -4.93
CA GLY A 15 -27.15 4.01 -5.02
C GLY A 15 -26.43 5.01 -4.10
N ARG A 16 -25.51 4.55 -3.23
CA ARG A 16 -24.69 5.43 -2.40
C ARG A 16 -23.36 5.73 -3.06
N GLU A 17 -23.06 6.99 -3.26
CA GLU A 17 -21.76 7.43 -3.75
C GLU A 17 -20.71 7.30 -2.64
N VAL A 18 -19.67 6.50 -2.91
CA VAL A 18 -18.56 6.22 -1.97
C VAL A 18 -17.32 7.00 -2.35
N LEU A 19 -17.13 7.28 -3.64
CA LEU A 19 -16.07 8.16 -4.14
C LEU A 19 -16.68 9.13 -5.16
N SER A 20 -16.39 10.41 -5.02
CA SER A 20 -17.01 11.54 -5.71
C SER A 20 -15.98 12.37 -6.49
N GLY A 21 -15.48 11.85 -7.61
CA GLY A 21 -14.57 12.60 -8.49
C GLY A 21 -13.17 12.78 -7.88
N LEU A 22 -12.61 11.72 -7.32
CA LEU A 22 -11.32 11.77 -6.63
C LEU A 22 -10.17 11.72 -7.62
N ASP A 23 -9.23 12.67 -7.50
CA ASP A 23 -7.97 12.72 -8.23
C ASP A 23 -6.81 12.31 -7.32
N LEU A 24 -5.80 11.62 -7.88
CA LEU A 24 -4.58 11.25 -7.17
C LEU A 24 -3.42 11.16 -8.15
N THR A 25 -2.24 11.61 -7.71
CA THR A 25 -0.98 11.40 -8.42
C THR A 25 0.07 10.93 -7.44
N LEU A 26 0.92 9.99 -7.88
CA LEU A 26 2.04 9.46 -7.10
C LEU A 26 3.26 9.34 -7.99
N GLY A 27 4.37 9.94 -7.55
CA GLY A 27 5.65 9.94 -8.23
C GLY A 27 6.55 8.77 -7.86
N GLN A 28 7.58 8.56 -8.67
CA GLN A 28 8.64 7.61 -8.36
C GLN A 28 9.40 8.05 -7.11
N GLY A 29 9.67 7.11 -6.20
CA GLY A 29 10.37 7.36 -4.96
C GLY A 29 9.57 8.17 -3.93
N GLU A 30 8.27 8.34 -4.15
CA GLU A 30 7.38 9.12 -3.28
C GLU A 30 6.57 8.21 -2.37
N ILE A 31 6.40 8.62 -1.11
CA ILE A 31 5.53 7.99 -0.13
C ILE A 31 4.32 8.90 0.13
N LEU A 32 3.13 8.43 -0.24
CA LEU A 32 1.86 9.10 0.01
C LEU A 32 1.06 8.40 1.11
N GLY A 33 0.78 9.11 2.20
CA GLY A 33 -0.12 8.65 3.24
C GLY A 33 -1.58 9.00 2.91
N LEU A 34 -2.46 8.00 2.93
CA LEU A 34 -3.89 8.14 2.72
C LEU A 34 -4.63 8.09 4.06
N LEU A 35 -5.14 9.22 4.51
CA LEU A 35 -5.88 9.36 5.74
C LEU A 35 -7.39 9.47 5.50
N GLY A 36 -8.18 9.14 6.50
CA GLY A 36 -9.63 9.28 6.49
C GLY A 36 -10.28 8.38 7.54
N ALA A 37 -11.49 8.72 7.95
CA ALA A 37 -12.27 7.91 8.88
C ALA A 37 -12.58 6.51 8.30
N ASN A 38 -13.03 5.60 9.16
CA ASN A 38 -13.53 4.30 8.69
C ASN A 38 -14.76 4.53 7.81
N GLY A 39 -14.80 3.87 6.65
CA GLY A 39 -15.88 4.06 5.67
C GLY A 39 -15.71 5.28 4.74
N ALA A 40 -14.65 6.08 4.86
CA ALA A 40 -14.39 7.23 3.97
C ALA A 40 -14.07 6.86 2.51
N GLY A 41 -13.92 5.57 2.18
CA GLY A 41 -13.66 5.10 0.83
C GLY A 41 -12.19 4.69 0.55
N LYS A 42 -11.30 4.71 1.56
CA LYS A 42 -9.87 4.40 1.38
C LYS A 42 -9.62 3.03 0.72
N SER A 43 -10.17 1.96 1.29
CA SER A 43 -9.99 0.60 0.73
C SER A 43 -10.66 0.44 -0.64
N THR A 44 -11.78 1.13 -0.89
CA THR A 44 -12.42 1.20 -2.21
C THR A 44 -11.50 1.85 -3.22
N LEU A 45 -10.88 2.99 -2.86
CA LEU A 45 -9.91 3.66 -3.70
C LEU A 45 -8.72 2.73 -4.00
N LEU A 46 -8.14 2.10 -2.98
CA LEU A 46 -7.01 1.16 -3.16
C LEU A 46 -7.38 0.01 -4.11
N LYS A 47 -8.57 -0.59 -3.98
CA LYS A 47 -9.06 -1.63 -4.91
C LYS A 47 -9.20 -1.13 -6.35
N ILE A 48 -9.59 0.12 -6.54
CA ILE A 48 -9.68 0.73 -7.88
C ILE A 48 -8.27 0.98 -8.44
N LEU A 49 -7.35 1.45 -7.61
CA LEU A 49 -5.96 1.71 -8.02
C LEU A 49 -5.19 0.44 -8.39
N THR A 50 -5.57 -0.72 -7.85
CA THR A 50 -5.01 -2.03 -8.26
C THR A 50 -5.71 -2.62 -9.48
N GLY A 51 -6.86 -2.07 -9.91
CA GLY A 51 -7.70 -2.66 -10.94
C GLY A 51 -8.58 -3.84 -10.47
N MET A 52 -8.53 -4.21 -9.17
CA MET A 52 -9.43 -5.22 -8.58
C MET A 52 -10.90 -4.80 -8.66
N GLN A 53 -11.14 -3.51 -8.77
CA GLN A 53 -12.47 -2.93 -8.90
C GLN A 53 -12.47 -1.87 -10.01
N ARG A 54 -13.46 -1.93 -10.91
CA ARG A 54 -13.65 -0.89 -11.92
C ARG A 54 -14.44 0.26 -11.30
N PRO A 55 -13.98 1.51 -11.46
CA PRO A 55 -14.77 2.67 -11.06
C PRO A 55 -15.96 2.86 -12.00
N VAL A 56 -17.03 3.49 -11.51
CA VAL A 56 -18.20 3.90 -12.33
C VAL A 56 -17.85 5.08 -13.22
N GLY A 57 -16.94 5.95 -12.77
CA GLY A 57 -16.42 7.08 -13.52
C GLY A 57 -14.94 7.32 -13.25
N GLY A 58 -14.28 8.03 -14.16
CA GLY A 58 -12.85 8.30 -14.06
C GLY A 58 -11.97 7.22 -14.68
N ARG A 59 -10.67 7.38 -14.51
CA ARG A 59 -9.66 6.46 -15.06
C ARG A 59 -8.42 6.37 -14.17
N VAL A 60 -7.75 5.23 -14.25
CA VAL A 60 -6.45 4.99 -13.59
C VAL A 60 -5.40 4.72 -14.66
N CYS A 61 -4.26 5.39 -14.57
CA CYS A 61 -3.08 5.14 -15.38
C CYS A 61 -1.93 4.70 -14.48
N PHE A 62 -1.23 3.66 -14.89
CA PHE A 62 -0.01 3.15 -14.26
C PHE A 62 1.13 3.23 -15.27
N LEU A 63 2.26 3.83 -14.87
CA LEU A 63 3.43 4.07 -15.72
C LEU A 63 3.08 4.72 -17.07
N GLY A 64 2.14 5.66 -17.05
CA GLY A 64 1.70 6.44 -18.22
C GLY A 64 0.71 5.73 -19.12
N ARG A 65 0.30 4.49 -18.85
CA ARG A 65 -0.70 3.74 -19.64
C ARG A 65 -1.97 3.49 -18.84
N PRO A 66 -3.13 3.36 -19.47
CA PRO A 66 -4.35 2.92 -18.79
C PRO A 66 -4.13 1.58 -18.08
N LEU A 67 -4.52 1.50 -16.82
CA LEU A 67 -4.32 0.29 -16.01
C LEU A 67 -4.96 -0.97 -16.61
N SER A 68 -6.05 -0.79 -17.37
CA SER A 68 -6.81 -1.87 -18.00
C SER A 68 -6.15 -2.49 -19.24
N GLU A 69 -5.13 -1.86 -19.83
CA GLU A 69 -4.53 -2.33 -21.09
C GLU A 69 -3.73 -3.62 -20.91
N ASP A 70 -3.01 -3.76 -19.79
CA ASP A 70 -2.26 -4.97 -19.45
C ASP A 70 -2.41 -5.28 -17.97
N TYR A 71 -3.61 -5.69 -17.57
CA TYR A 71 -3.92 -5.91 -16.16
C TYR A 71 -3.02 -6.94 -15.47
N PRO A 72 -2.74 -8.14 -16.06
CA PRO A 72 -1.85 -9.11 -15.41
C PRO A 72 -0.40 -8.61 -15.26
N GLY A 73 0.16 -7.99 -16.31
CA GLY A 73 1.51 -7.41 -16.27
C GLY A 73 1.62 -6.24 -15.30
N ASN A 74 0.61 -5.35 -15.28
CA ASN A 74 0.57 -4.24 -14.33
C ASN A 74 0.51 -4.73 -12.89
N LEU A 75 -0.30 -5.77 -12.59
CA LEU A 75 -0.41 -6.32 -11.23
C LEU A 75 0.90 -6.99 -10.78
N ALA A 76 1.63 -7.64 -11.68
CA ALA A 76 2.93 -8.23 -11.39
C ALA A 76 4.00 -7.18 -11.02
N ARG A 77 3.77 -5.91 -11.34
CA ARG A 77 4.63 -4.76 -10.98
C ARG A 77 4.13 -3.98 -9.77
N MET A 78 3.14 -4.50 -9.05
CA MET A 78 2.55 -3.90 -7.86
C MET A 78 2.69 -4.81 -6.64
N GLY A 79 3.19 -4.29 -5.53
CA GLY A 79 3.12 -4.93 -4.22
C GLY A 79 1.82 -4.53 -3.53
N VAL A 80 0.86 -5.45 -3.45
CA VAL A 80 -0.49 -5.15 -2.98
C VAL A 80 -0.79 -5.89 -1.68
N SER A 81 -1.19 -5.14 -0.65
CA SER A 81 -1.74 -5.67 0.59
C SER A 81 -3.01 -4.89 0.95
N ILE A 82 -4.17 -5.42 0.55
CA ILE A 82 -5.50 -4.83 0.77
C ILE A 82 -6.36 -5.85 1.49
N ASN A 83 -7.09 -5.43 2.51
CA ASN A 83 -7.83 -6.27 3.45
C ASN A 83 -6.89 -7.19 4.29
N GLU A 84 -7.50 -8.16 5.00
CA GLU A 84 -6.73 -9.16 5.72
C GLU A 84 -5.96 -10.07 4.76
N PRO A 85 -4.66 -10.28 4.99
CA PRO A 85 -3.87 -11.14 4.14
C PRO A 85 -4.29 -12.60 4.28
N VAL A 86 -4.57 -13.24 3.13
CA VAL A 86 -4.90 -14.66 3.06
C VAL A 86 -3.64 -15.45 2.74
N PHE A 87 -3.44 -16.55 3.45
CA PHE A 87 -2.31 -17.47 3.31
C PHE A 87 -2.79 -18.92 3.33
N TYR A 88 -1.95 -19.82 2.88
CA TYR A 88 -2.11 -21.25 3.09
C TYR A 88 -1.80 -21.57 4.56
N GLU A 89 -2.84 -21.71 5.35
CA GLU A 89 -2.77 -21.79 6.82
C GLU A 89 -1.92 -22.97 7.35
N SER A 90 -1.86 -24.09 6.59
CA SER A 90 -1.08 -25.28 6.92
C SER A 90 0.40 -25.20 6.57
N LEU A 91 0.79 -24.22 5.77
CA LEU A 91 2.16 -24.04 5.31
C LEU A 91 2.93 -23.04 6.17
N SER A 92 4.26 -23.16 6.16
CA SER A 92 5.17 -22.18 6.78
C SER A 92 5.19 -20.86 6.00
N ALA A 93 5.85 -19.84 6.56
CA ALA A 93 6.05 -18.56 5.88
C ALA A 93 6.87 -18.71 4.59
N SER A 94 7.94 -19.52 4.63
CA SER A 94 8.80 -19.77 3.48
C SER A 94 8.03 -20.44 2.34
N GLU A 95 7.25 -21.47 2.63
CA GLU A 95 6.43 -22.19 1.63
C GLU A 95 5.35 -21.28 1.02
N ASN A 96 4.70 -20.42 1.83
CA ASN A 96 3.74 -19.44 1.31
C ASN A 96 4.42 -18.47 0.33
N LEU A 97 5.59 -17.92 0.69
CA LEU A 97 6.31 -17.00 -0.20
C LEU A 97 6.80 -17.68 -1.48
N GLU A 98 7.24 -18.94 -1.40
CA GLU A 98 7.68 -19.70 -2.57
C GLU A 98 6.56 -19.84 -3.60
N ILE A 99 5.35 -20.17 -3.14
CA ILE A 99 4.16 -20.26 -4.00
C ILE A 99 3.85 -18.90 -4.64
N ASP A 100 3.76 -17.84 -3.83
CA ASP A 100 3.38 -16.51 -4.30
C ASP A 100 4.41 -15.96 -5.32
N LEU A 101 5.70 -16.06 -5.02
CA LEU A 101 6.78 -15.59 -5.91
C LEU A 101 6.86 -16.41 -7.21
N THR A 102 6.55 -17.71 -7.16
CA THR A 102 6.47 -18.54 -8.36
C THR A 102 5.35 -18.06 -9.29
N TYR A 103 4.17 -17.75 -8.76
CA TYR A 103 3.06 -17.20 -9.55
C TYR A 103 3.38 -15.83 -10.14
N LEU A 104 4.01 -14.95 -9.36
CA LEU A 104 4.42 -13.62 -9.84
C LEU A 104 5.44 -13.71 -10.97
N ALA A 105 6.45 -14.57 -10.84
CA ALA A 105 7.45 -14.79 -11.89
C ALA A 105 6.85 -15.36 -13.20
N LEU A 106 5.76 -16.11 -13.10
CA LEU A 106 5.02 -16.61 -14.28
C LEU A 106 4.18 -15.50 -14.94
N ALA A 107 3.69 -14.54 -14.17
CA ALA A 107 2.86 -13.43 -14.65
C ALA A 107 3.70 -12.31 -15.27
N ASP A 108 4.89 -12.06 -14.75
CA ASP A 108 5.80 -11.02 -15.25
C ASP A 108 6.56 -11.50 -16.47
N ARG A 109 6.13 -11.02 -17.65
CA ARG A 109 6.73 -11.37 -18.93
C ARG A 109 7.92 -10.48 -19.33
N GLU A 110 7.99 -9.28 -18.77
CA GLU A 110 8.98 -8.26 -19.17
C GLU A 110 10.25 -8.31 -18.31
N HIS A 111 10.14 -8.73 -17.04
CA HIS A 111 11.26 -8.72 -16.06
C HIS A 111 11.69 -10.13 -15.63
N ARG A 112 11.60 -11.13 -16.51
CA ARG A 112 11.98 -12.52 -16.22
C ARG A 112 13.43 -12.72 -15.78
N ASP A 113 14.30 -11.76 -16.10
CA ASP A 113 15.73 -11.82 -15.79
C ASP A 113 16.06 -11.23 -14.40
N ASP A 114 15.14 -10.50 -13.77
CA ASP A 114 15.31 -9.99 -12.42
C ASP A 114 15.13 -11.15 -11.42
N LYS A 115 16.24 -11.50 -10.76
CA LYS A 115 16.19 -12.53 -9.72
C LYS A 115 15.34 -12.03 -8.56
N PRO A 116 14.28 -12.76 -8.17
CA PRO A 116 13.49 -12.39 -6.99
C PRO A 116 14.42 -12.35 -5.76
N THR A 117 14.12 -11.45 -4.83
CA THR A 117 14.81 -11.44 -3.54
C THR A 117 14.68 -12.80 -2.88
N GLY A 118 15.77 -13.34 -2.35
CA GLY A 118 15.75 -14.64 -1.68
C GLY A 118 14.75 -14.66 -0.51
N ILE A 119 13.99 -15.75 -0.38
CA ILE A 119 12.94 -15.89 0.65
C ILE A 119 13.47 -15.62 2.05
N SER A 120 14.68 -16.15 2.37
CA SER A 120 15.31 -15.88 3.66
C SER A 120 15.53 -14.39 3.89
N GLN A 121 16.05 -13.67 2.91
CA GLN A 121 16.28 -12.22 3.00
C GLN A 121 14.97 -11.43 3.15
N LEU A 122 13.89 -11.87 2.51
CA LEU A 122 12.57 -11.24 2.65
C LEU A 122 12.02 -11.40 4.06
N LEU A 123 12.10 -12.61 4.60
CA LEU A 123 11.62 -12.91 5.96
C LEU A 123 12.46 -12.17 7.01
N ASP A 124 13.78 -12.13 6.84
CA ASP A 124 14.69 -11.38 7.72
C ASP A 124 14.36 -9.88 7.74
N LYS A 125 14.08 -9.28 6.57
CA LYS A 125 13.69 -7.86 6.46
C LYS A 125 12.42 -7.51 7.26
N VAL A 126 11.53 -8.47 7.44
CA VAL A 126 10.28 -8.27 8.20
C VAL A 126 10.34 -8.90 9.59
N GLY A 127 11.50 -9.39 10.03
CA GLY A 127 11.71 -9.98 11.35
C GLY A 127 10.97 -11.30 11.57
N LEU A 128 10.87 -12.12 10.51
CA LEU A 128 10.38 -13.50 10.56
C LEU A 128 11.54 -14.47 10.28
N SER A 129 11.55 -15.63 10.96
CA SER A 129 12.57 -16.65 10.72
C SER A 129 12.23 -17.49 9.49
N ALA A 130 13.18 -17.59 8.57
CA ALA A 130 13.06 -18.43 7.37
C ALA A 130 13.09 -19.93 7.69
N ASP A 131 13.76 -20.32 8.78
CA ASP A 131 13.90 -21.72 9.21
C ASP A 131 12.68 -22.20 10.03
N SER A 132 11.72 -21.30 10.32
CA SER A 132 10.52 -21.66 11.07
C SER A 132 9.60 -22.56 10.27
N THR A 133 9.34 -23.75 10.76
CA THR A 133 8.34 -24.69 10.22
C THR A 133 6.94 -24.46 10.80
N THR A 134 6.75 -23.41 11.61
CA THR A 134 5.45 -23.08 12.20
C THR A 134 4.45 -22.72 11.13
N PRO A 135 3.30 -23.40 11.02
CA PRO A 135 2.25 -23.07 10.09
C PRO A 135 1.71 -21.65 10.30
N VAL A 136 1.44 -20.94 9.20
CA VAL A 136 0.93 -19.55 9.24
C VAL A 136 -0.39 -19.42 9.97
N GLY A 137 -1.20 -20.49 10.03
CA GLY A 137 -2.42 -20.55 10.84
C GLY A 137 -2.20 -20.35 12.35
N ARG A 138 -0.97 -20.48 12.83
CA ARG A 138 -0.58 -20.21 14.24
C ARG A 138 0.05 -18.83 14.43
N TYR A 139 0.17 -18.02 13.37
CA TYR A 139 0.77 -16.70 13.46
C TYR A 139 -0.16 -15.71 14.15
N SER A 140 0.43 -14.84 14.95
CA SER A 140 -0.28 -13.64 15.43
C SER A 140 -0.66 -12.73 14.26
N MET A 141 -1.61 -11.82 14.46
CA MET A 141 -1.99 -10.81 13.46
C MET A 141 -0.76 -10.03 12.97
N GLY A 142 0.13 -9.60 13.88
CA GLY A 142 1.34 -8.88 13.51
C GLY A 142 2.33 -9.73 12.70
N MET A 143 2.46 -11.04 12.96
CA MET A 143 3.28 -11.94 12.14
C MET A 143 2.69 -12.11 10.73
N ARG A 144 1.36 -12.24 10.63
CA ARG A 144 0.66 -12.31 9.33
C ARG A 144 0.84 -11.02 8.52
N GLN A 145 0.77 -9.87 9.17
CA GLN A 145 0.99 -8.57 8.53
C GLN A 145 2.43 -8.43 8.01
N ARG A 146 3.42 -8.86 8.80
CA ARG A 146 4.83 -8.89 8.38
C ARG A 146 5.05 -9.84 7.19
N LEU A 147 4.42 -11.00 7.19
CA LEU A 147 4.50 -11.93 6.05
C LEU A 147 3.84 -11.35 4.79
N ALA A 148 2.70 -10.65 4.91
CA ALA A 148 2.07 -9.96 3.80
C ALA A 148 2.98 -8.89 3.18
N LEU A 149 3.70 -8.16 4.02
CA LEU A 149 4.69 -7.19 3.55
C LEU A 149 5.86 -7.88 2.83
N ALA A 150 6.40 -8.98 3.38
CA ALA A 150 7.45 -9.76 2.72
C ALA A 150 7.03 -10.22 1.32
N ARG A 151 5.77 -10.69 1.18
CA ARG A 151 5.16 -11.06 -0.11
C ARG A 151 5.17 -9.89 -1.10
N CYS A 152 4.76 -8.69 -0.65
CA CYS A 152 4.76 -7.50 -1.49
C CYS A 152 6.16 -7.09 -1.97
N MET A 153 7.21 -7.39 -1.20
CA MET A 153 8.59 -6.97 -1.49
C MET A 153 9.36 -7.92 -2.40
N GLY A 154 8.83 -9.12 -2.65
CA GLY A 154 9.59 -10.23 -3.25
C GLY A 154 9.97 -10.07 -4.71
N HIS A 155 9.31 -9.19 -5.45
CA HIS A 155 9.46 -9.00 -6.91
C HIS A 155 9.81 -7.56 -7.32
N HIS A 156 10.32 -6.75 -6.39
CA HIS A 156 10.75 -5.36 -6.63
C HIS A 156 9.73 -4.49 -7.37
N PRO A 157 8.51 -4.34 -6.87
CA PRO A 157 7.45 -3.61 -7.57
C PRO A 157 7.77 -2.12 -7.71
N ASP A 158 7.27 -1.52 -8.79
CA ASP A 158 7.33 -0.07 -9.01
C ASP A 158 6.37 0.69 -8.09
N LEU A 159 5.31 0.02 -7.63
CA LEU A 159 4.24 0.60 -6.81
C LEU A 159 3.84 -0.32 -5.67
N TYR A 160 3.80 0.22 -4.46
CA TYR A 160 3.21 -0.44 -3.29
C TYR A 160 1.86 0.20 -2.94
N LEU A 161 0.83 -0.63 -2.79
CA LEU A 161 -0.51 -0.24 -2.35
C LEU A 161 -0.87 -1.03 -1.09
N LEU A 162 -0.79 -0.36 0.06
CA LEU A 162 -0.87 -1.01 1.37
C LEU A 162 -2.06 -0.45 2.17
N ASP A 163 -3.02 -1.30 2.52
CA ASP A 163 -4.16 -0.92 3.35
C ASP A 163 -3.87 -1.20 4.81
N GLU A 164 -3.79 -0.15 5.62
CA GLU A 164 -3.55 -0.20 7.07
C GLU A 164 -2.37 -1.13 7.47
N PRO A 165 -1.17 -1.00 6.84
CA PRO A 165 -0.05 -1.94 7.04
C PRO A 165 0.52 -1.91 8.46
N LEU A 166 0.20 -0.91 9.26
CA LEU A 166 0.67 -0.73 10.64
C LEU A 166 -0.22 -1.43 11.68
N ASN A 167 -1.40 -1.89 11.28
CA ASN A 167 -2.36 -2.48 12.20
C ASN A 167 -1.83 -3.79 12.80
N GLY A 168 -1.95 -3.90 14.13
CA GLY A 168 -1.54 -5.09 14.86
C GLY A 168 -0.03 -5.26 15.06
N LEU A 169 0.78 -4.28 14.64
CA LEU A 169 2.21 -4.25 14.89
C LEU A 169 2.54 -3.60 16.23
N ASP A 170 3.55 -4.11 16.90
CA ASP A 170 4.16 -3.45 18.06
C ASP A 170 5.02 -2.24 17.64
N PRO A 171 5.40 -1.33 18.56
CA PRO A 171 6.15 -0.12 18.22
C PRO A 171 7.50 -0.39 17.53
N VAL A 172 8.17 -1.50 17.82
CA VAL A 172 9.44 -1.88 17.19
C VAL A 172 9.19 -2.27 15.74
N ALA A 173 8.18 -3.11 15.49
CA ALA A 173 7.79 -3.53 14.14
C ALA A 173 7.30 -2.35 13.28
N ILE A 174 6.58 -1.38 13.87
CA ILE A 174 6.20 -0.13 13.19
C ILE A 174 7.44 0.64 12.73
N GLY A 175 8.46 0.78 13.60
CA GLY A 175 9.72 1.42 13.24
C GLY A 175 10.43 0.71 12.09
N GLN A 176 10.53 -0.61 12.14
CA GLN A 176 11.13 -1.44 11.09
C GLN A 176 10.39 -1.33 9.76
N LEU A 177 9.05 -1.34 9.78
CA LEU A 177 8.24 -1.15 8.60
C LEU A 177 8.47 0.23 7.96
N ARG A 178 8.46 1.29 8.76
CA ARG A 178 8.75 2.65 8.29
C ARG A 178 10.10 2.72 7.59
N ASP A 179 11.17 2.18 8.20
CA ASP A 179 12.51 2.18 7.63
C ASP A 179 12.56 1.37 6.33
N SER A 180 11.83 0.26 6.24
CA SER A 180 11.68 -0.53 5.03
C SER A 180 10.98 0.26 3.92
N LEU A 181 9.85 0.93 4.21
CA LEU A 181 9.13 1.76 3.23
C LEU A 181 10.00 2.90 2.71
N ARG A 182 10.73 3.59 3.60
CA ARG A 182 11.66 4.65 3.19
C ARG A 182 12.80 4.12 2.33
N SER A 183 13.34 2.93 2.64
CA SER A 183 14.36 2.27 1.83
C SER A 183 13.85 1.92 0.43
N LEU A 184 12.64 1.39 0.31
CA LEU A 184 12.01 1.07 -0.97
C LEU A 184 11.75 2.33 -1.81
N ALA A 185 11.28 3.40 -1.19
CA ALA A 185 11.10 4.69 -1.87
C ALA A 185 12.44 5.25 -2.35
N ALA A 186 13.49 5.19 -1.54
CA ALA A 186 14.84 5.61 -1.94
C ALA A 186 15.41 4.79 -3.12
N GLN A 187 14.96 3.56 -3.30
CA GLN A 187 15.28 2.70 -4.45
C GLN A 187 14.42 2.99 -5.68
N GLY A 188 13.46 3.91 -5.58
CA GLY A 188 12.64 4.38 -6.68
C GLY A 188 11.21 3.87 -6.73
N SER A 189 10.80 2.98 -5.82
CA SER A 189 9.41 2.53 -5.76
C SER A 189 8.48 3.64 -5.27
N ALA A 190 7.29 3.73 -5.83
CA ALA A 190 6.22 4.59 -5.35
C ALA A 190 5.39 3.87 -4.28
N ILE A 191 5.01 4.54 -3.20
CA ILE A 191 4.31 3.91 -2.09
C ILE A 191 3.07 4.71 -1.71
N LEU A 192 1.91 4.06 -1.72
CA LEU A 192 0.67 4.56 -1.14
C LEU A 192 0.25 3.65 -0.01
N PHE A 193 0.15 4.18 1.20
CA PHE A 193 -0.39 3.42 2.32
C PHE A 193 -1.52 4.17 3.02
N SER A 194 -2.55 3.44 3.41
CA SER A 194 -3.61 3.99 4.26
C SER A 194 -3.22 3.84 5.73
N SER A 195 -3.65 4.76 6.57
CA SER A 195 -3.56 4.66 8.02
C SER A 195 -4.59 5.54 8.70
N HIS A 196 -4.93 5.20 9.93
CA HIS A 196 -5.65 6.06 10.86
C HIS A 196 -4.74 6.62 11.98
N ILE A 197 -3.44 6.24 11.99
CA ILE A 197 -2.44 6.68 12.97
C ILE A 197 -1.70 7.89 12.40
N LEU A 198 -2.17 9.11 12.73
CA LEU A 198 -1.65 10.38 12.19
C LEU A 198 -0.15 10.55 12.40
N SER A 199 0.32 10.26 13.62
CA SER A 199 1.74 10.41 13.98
C SER A 199 2.66 9.55 13.11
N GLU A 200 2.22 8.35 12.72
CA GLU A 200 3.02 7.47 11.86
C GLU A 200 3.00 7.92 10.40
N VAL A 201 1.87 8.47 9.92
CA VAL A 201 1.83 9.08 8.59
C VAL A 201 2.77 10.28 8.52
N LEU A 202 2.74 11.17 9.52
CA LEU A 202 3.63 12.33 9.59
C LEU A 202 5.12 11.95 9.70
N ARG A 203 5.43 10.76 10.22
CA ARG A 203 6.82 10.26 10.29
C ARG A 203 7.27 9.52 9.05
N THR A 204 6.35 8.99 8.25
CA THR A 204 6.66 8.06 7.15
C THR A 204 6.48 8.69 5.78
N ALA A 205 5.40 9.44 5.56
CA ALA A 205 5.03 9.96 4.25
C ALA A 205 5.77 11.25 3.87
N ASP A 206 5.90 11.50 2.58
CA ASP A 206 6.35 12.79 2.02
C ASP A 206 5.16 13.72 1.81
N ARG A 207 4.03 13.16 1.38
CA ARG A 207 2.75 13.86 1.26
C ARG A 207 1.64 13.08 1.93
N VAL A 208 0.60 13.81 2.30
CA VAL A 208 -0.63 13.26 2.83
C VAL A 208 -1.82 13.68 2.00
N MET A 209 -2.75 12.76 1.81
CA MET A 209 -4.07 12.99 1.24
C MET A 209 -5.12 12.53 2.24
N VAL A 210 -6.04 13.43 2.60
CA VAL A 210 -7.16 13.10 3.47
C VAL A 210 -8.41 12.92 2.63
N VAL A 211 -9.13 11.83 2.86
CA VAL A 211 -10.42 11.54 2.24
C VAL A 211 -11.51 11.61 3.31
N ALA A 212 -12.50 12.47 3.09
CA ALA A 212 -13.70 12.58 3.88
C ALA A 212 -14.92 12.54 2.95
N ASP A 213 -15.94 11.79 3.29
CA ASP A 213 -17.19 11.64 2.52
C ASP A 213 -16.96 11.35 1.02
N GLY A 214 -15.99 10.50 0.72
CA GLY A 214 -15.65 10.10 -0.65
C GLY A 214 -14.94 11.16 -1.48
N ARG A 215 -14.52 12.27 -0.89
CA ARG A 215 -13.82 13.39 -1.52
C ARG A 215 -12.47 13.65 -0.89
N VAL A 216 -11.58 14.26 -1.63
CA VAL A 216 -10.33 14.76 -1.05
C VAL A 216 -10.62 16.05 -0.31
N SER A 217 -10.48 16.03 1.01
CA SER A 217 -10.63 17.20 1.89
C SER A 217 -9.33 17.97 2.08
N LEU A 218 -8.17 17.29 1.99
CA LEU A 218 -6.86 17.92 2.13
C LEU A 218 -5.80 17.18 1.30
N ARG A 219 -4.91 17.97 0.69
CA ARG A 219 -3.59 17.51 0.18
C ARG A 219 -2.52 18.41 0.75
N ALA A 220 -1.49 17.82 1.35
CA ALA A 220 -0.41 18.60 1.93
C ALA A 220 0.93 17.86 1.84
N SER A 221 2.01 18.63 1.79
CA SER A 221 3.37 18.16 2.02
C SER A 221 3.56 17.95 3.53
N VAL A 222 4.07 16.77 3.92
CA VAL A 222 4.32 16.47 5.33
C VAL A 222 5.38 17.40 5.93
N PRO A 223 6.51 17.71 5.27
CA PRO A 223 7.45 18.70 5.76
C PRO A 223 6.82 20.08 6.01
N GLU A 224 5.93 20.56 5.14
CA GLU A 224 5.24 21.84 5.32
C GLU A 224 4.29 21.84 6.52
N LEU A 225 3.60 20.71 6.76
CA LEU A 225 2.75 20.56 7.95
C LEU A 225 3.58 20.55 9.23
N ILE A 226 4.68 19.79 9.26
CA ILE A 226 5.54 19.66 10.45
C ILE A 226 6.24 20.98 10.77
N ASN A 227 6.60 21.78 9.77
CA ASN A 227 7.21 23.11 9.97
C ASN A 227 6.30 24.09 10.73
N GLN A 228 4.98 23.86 10.72
CA GLN A 228 4.00 24.63 11.50
C GLN A 228 3.90 24.16 12.97
N GLY A 229 4.58 23.06 13.31
CA GLY A 229 4.51 22.38 14.60
C GLY A 229 3.68 21.10 14.55
N GLN A 230 4.15 20.06 15.22
CA GLN A 230 3.50 18.74 15.16
C GLN A 230 2.04 18.76 15.62
N GLU A 231 1.75 19.49 16.70
CA GLU A 231 0.38 19.61 17.24
C GLU A 231 -0.57 20.32 16.25
N VAL A 232 -0.06 21.33 15.52
CA VAL A 232 -0.82 22.04 14.48
C VAL A 232 -1.09 21.11 13.29
N ALA A 233 -0.07 20.35 12.87
CA ALA A 233 -0.20 19.36 11.80
C ALA A 233 -1.27 18.32 12.13
N GLU A 234 -1.22 17.73 13.32
CA GLU A 234 -2.21 16.73 13.76
C GLU A 234 -3.63 17.31 13.82
N ARG A 235 -3.82 18.52 14.40
CA ARG A 235 -5.12 19.20 14.40
C ARG A 235 -5.67 19.49 13.00
N THR A 236 -4.78 19.90 12.09
CA THR A 236 -5.16 20.16 10.69
C THR A 236 -5.66 18.90 10.01
N LEU A 237 -4.96 17.77 10.20
CA LEU A 237 -5.36 16.49 9.66
C LEU A 237 -6.67 15.97 10.27
N VAL A 238 -6.85 16.07 11.60
CA VAL A 238 -8.09 15.69 12.27
C VAL A 238 -9.28 16.49 11.71
N LYS A 239 -9.14 17.81 11.62
CA LYS A 239 -10.19 18.66 11.06
C LYS A 239 -10.54 18.30 9.62
N ALA A 240 -9.54 17.96 8.81
CA ALA A 240 -9.75 17.52 7.44
C ALA A 240 -10.44 16.14 7.33
N MET A 241 -10.32 15.28 8.35
CA MET A 241 -10.99 13.96 8.41
C MET A 241 -12.47 14.07 8.85
N GLU A 242 -12.86 15.17 9.50
CA GLU A 242 -14.24 15.42 9.95
C GLU A 242 -15.13 16.01 8.84
N GLY A 243 -14.55 16.54 7.77
CA GLY A 243 -15.23 17.10 6.60
C GLY A 243 -15.32 18.61 6.64
#